data_023822fbeac53f1a02d5f25014ae8370
#
_entry.id   023822fbeac53f1a02d5f25014ae8370
#
_cell.length_a   1.000
_cell.length_b   1.000
_cell.length_c   1.000
_cell.angle_alpha   90.00
_cell.angle_beta   90.00
_cell.angle_gamma   90.00
#
_symmetry.space_group_name_H-M   'P 1'
#
loop_
_entity.id
_entity.type
_entity.pdbx_description
1 polymer ?
#
loop_
_entity_poly.entity_id
_entity_poly.type
_entity_poly.pdbx_seq_one_letter_code
_entity_poly.pdbx_strand_id
1 'polypeptide(L)'
;MTDLGGQSSFLGVDLAWHGDGRHSGLAVLACQGTDLSLITTPTGARSEEEILAFVEKHARRATVIAIDAPLIIVNVSGQRPCETEIGRRFGGNHASAHTSNLALFPDPGGVRLARALLEKGFEHPRESLPAADLAAKLMVEVYPHPAQIRLFDLKTILKYKKGRVASRRAALEDYRTRLKASLDENGFRDTGISIKFFAQPIGSLKGKALKEYEDQLDAVFCALLAFRLWTYGWDRSEMIGDLEAGYIVVPTAPRGSQEART
;
A
#
# COMPACT_ATOMS: atom_id res chain seq x y z
N MET A 1 16.70 -26.21 1.75
CA MET A 1 16.88 -24.77 1.46
C MET A 1 16.57 -24.61 -0.02
N THR A 2 15.35 -24.19 -0.36
CA THR A 2 14.95 -23.92 -1.75
C THR A 2 15.70 -22.66 -2.20
N ASP A 3 16.40 -22.76 -3.29
CA ASP A 3 17.09 -21.68 -3.97
C ASP A 3 16.07 -20.57 -4.31
N LEU A 4 16.17 -19.42 -3.59
CA LEU A 4 15.32 -18.26 -3.77
C LEU A 4 15.92 -17.25 -4.76
N GLY A 5 16.86 -17.69 -5.59
CA GLY A 5 17.70 -16.86 -6.46
C GLY A 5 16.98 -16.11 -7.61
N GLY A 6 15.67 -16.27 -7.76
CA GLY A 6 14.90 -15.59 -8.81
C GLY A 6 13.58 -14.96 -8.32
N GLN A 7 13.36 -14.83 -7.02
CA GLN A 7 12.10 -14.37 -6.46
C GLN A 7 12.16 -12.86 -6.11
N SER A 8 11.22 -12.08 -6.65
CA SER A 8 10.99 -10.70 -6.26
C SER A 8 9.98 -10.64 -5.12
N SER A 9 10.13 -9.68 -4.20
CA SER A 9 9.19 -9.47 -3.08
C SER A 9 8.57 -8.07 -3.10
N PHE A 10 7.29 -8.01 -2.75
CA PHE A 10 6.47 -6.82 -2.73
C PHE A 10 5.85 -6.70 -1.35
N LEU A 11 6.33 -5.75 -0.58
CA LEU A 11 5.90 -5.55 0.80
C LEU A 11 4.90 -4.41 0.86
N GLY A 12 3.86 -4.59 1.66
CA GLY A 12 2.89 -3.55 1.97
C GLY A 12 2.90 -3.23 3.45
N VAL A 13 2.87 -1.95 3.76
CA VAL A 13 2.84 -1.41 5.11
C VAL A 13 1.68 -0.41 5.21
N ASP A 14 0.65 -0.75 5.98
CA ASP A 14 -0.37 0.22 6.45
C ASP A 14 0.14 0.80 7.77
N LEU A 15 0.87 1.92 7.69
CA LEU A 15 1.59 2.49 8.83
C LEU A 15 0.66 3.22 9.78
N ALA A 16 0.72 2.90 11.05
CA ALA A 16 0.04 3.67 12.09
C ALA A 16 0.75 5.01 12.35
N TRP A 17 0.10 6.12 12.00
CA TRP A 17 0.69 7.47 12.05
C TRP A 17 0.90 8.04 13.45
N HIS A 18 0.18 7.55 14.47
CA HIS A 18 0.12 8.16 15.79
C HIS A 18 0.43 7.15 16.90
N GLY A 19 1.49 7.43 17.65
CA GLY A 19 1.74 6.95 19.01
C GLY A 19 2.11 5.48 19.17
N ASP A 20 2.86 5.21 20.21
CA ASP A 20 3.24 3.88 20.64
C ASP A 20 2.01 3.01 20.93
N GLY A 21 2.05 1.75 20.49
CA GLY A 21 1.01 0.76 20.75
C GLY A 21 -0.11 0.65 19.71
N ARG A 22 -0.10 1.43 18.63
CA ARG A 22 -0.97 1.21 17.47
C ARG A 22 -0.36 0.18 16.53
N HIS A 23 -1.19 -0.63 15.92
CA HIS A 23 -0.73 -1.67 15.00
C HIS A 23 -0.65 -1.12 13.58
N SER A 24 0.51 -1.31 12.96
CA SER A 24 0.69 -1.20 11.51
C SER A 24 0.38 -2.55 10.86
N GLY A 25 -0.32 -2.57 9.75
CA GLY A 25 -0.52 -3.78 8.95
C GLY A 25 0.72 -4.10 8.11
N LEU A 26 1.08 -5.39 8.01
CA LEU A 26 2.21 -5.87 7.23
C LEU A 26 1.79 -7.05 6.34
N ALA A 27 2.16 -7.01 5.07
CA ALA A 27 1.95 -8.10 4.12
C ALA A 27 3.14 -8.23 3.16
N VAL A 28 3.33 -9.43 2.61
CA VAL A 28 4.31 -9.66 1.56
C VAL A 28 3.76 -10.59 0.49
N LEU A 29 3.79 -10.10 -0.74
CA LEU A 29 3.60 -10.87 -1.95
C LEU A 29 4.97 -11.22 -2.55
N ALA A 30 5.09 -12.36 -3.16
CA ALA A 30 6.27 -12.73 -3.92
C ALA A 30 5.88 -13.20 -5.31
N CYS A 31 6.74 -12.90 -6.28
CA CYS A 31 6.58 -13.34 -7.66
C CYS A 31 7.68 -14.35 -7.99
N GLN A 32 7.28 -15.50 -8.54
CA GLN A 32 8.18 -16.51 -9.11
C GLN A 32 7.74 -16.79 -10.55
N GLY A 33 8.53 -16.34 -11.52
CA GLY A 33 8.07 -16.29 -12.90
C GLY A 33 6.88 -15.34 -13.05
N THR A 34 5.73 -15.86 -13.49
CA THR A 34 4.47 -15.12 -13.63
C THR A 34 3.54 -15.27 -12.41
N ASP A 35 3.86 -16.15 -11.47
CA ASP A 35 2.99 -16.51 -10.37
C ASP A 35 3.22 -15.61 -9.16
N LEU A 36 2.23 -14.78 -8.86
CA LEU A 36 2.17 -13.94 -7.67
C LEU A 36 1.50 -14.71 -6.53
N SER A 37 2.03 -14.66 -5.32
CA SER A 37 1.44 -15.34 -4.17
C SER A 37 1.69 -14.61 -2.85
N LEU A 38 0.78 -14.81 -1.89
CA LEU A 38 0.96 -14.37 -0.50
C LEU A 38 1.82 -15.41 0.22
N ILE A 39 3.03 -15.05 0.62
CA ILE A 39 4.03 -15.97 1.14
C ILE A 39 4.02 -16.13 2.67
N THR A 40 3.34 -15.23 3.37
CA THR A 40 3.11 -15.33 4.81
C THR A 40 1.74 -14.76 5.16
N THR A 41 1.17 -15.20 6.28
CA THR A 41 -0.06 -14.59 6.80
C THR A 41 0.20 -13.13 7.10
N PRO A 42 -0.63 -12.20 6.58
CA PRO A 42 -0.54 -10.79 6.94
C PRO A 42 -0.59 -10.62 8.47
N THR A 43 0.24 -9.74 8.99
CA THR A 43 0.42 -9.56 10.43
C THR A 43 0.38 -8.09 10.82
N GLY A 44 0.59 -7.78 12.09
CA GLY A 44 0.74 -6.42 12.58
C GLY A 44 2.09 -6.21 13.26
N ALA A 45 2.56 -4.95 13.24
CA ALA A 45 3.72 -4.48 13.99
C ALA A 45 3.33 -3.34 14.92
N ARG A 46 4.01 -3.23 16.07
CA ARG A 46 3.77 -2.19 17.07
C ARG A 46 4.88 -1.16 17.16
N SER A 47 6.00 -1.44 16.52
CA SER A 47 7.15 -0.55 16.52
C SER A 47 7.82 -0.53 15.13
N GLU A 48 8.66 0.46 14.93
CA GLU A 48 9.47 0.61 13.72
C GLU A 48 10.47 -0.55 13.58
N GLU A 49 11.04 -1.03 14.69
CA GLU A 49 11.96 -2.16 14.72
C GLU A 49 11.28 -3.45 14.23
N GLU A 50 10.02 -3.69 14.63
CA GLU A 50 9.25 -4.85 14.15
C GLU A 50 8.96 -4.76 12.64
N ILE A 51 8.70 -3.56 12.11
CA ILE A 51 8.54 -3.32 10.67
C ILE A 51 9.86 -3.60 9.94
N LEU A 52 10.97 -3.06 10.44
CA LEU A 52 12.28 -3.25 9.83
C LEU A 52 12.72 -4.72 9.88
N ALA A 53 12.48 -5.42 10.98
CA ALA A 53 12.74 -6.86 11.10
C ALA A 53 11.90 -7.67 10.08
N PHE A 54 10.64 -7.29 9.87
CA PHE A 54 9.78 -7.90 8.85
C PHE A 54 10.33 -7.65 7.44
N VAL A 55 10.77 -6.42 7.15
CA VAL A 55 11.39 -6.07 5.87
C VAL A 55 12.66 -6.90 5.64
N GLU A 56 13.57 -6.95 6.60
CA GLU A 56 14.83 -7.72 6.50
C GLU A 56 14.57 -9.21 6.25
N LYS A 57 13.61 -9.79 6.95
CA LYS A 57 13.22 -11.19 6.79
C LYS A 57 12.72 -11.51 5.39
N HIS A 58 11.97 -10.59 4.78
CA HIS A 58 11.24 -10.84 3.54
C HIS A 58 11.82 -10.15 2.31
N ALA A 59 12.75 -9.20 2.48
CA ALA A 59 13.43 -8.58 1.36
C ALA A 59 14.23 -9.59 0.53
N ARG A 60 14.21 -9.40 -0.78
CA ARG A 60 14.96 -10.17 -1.78
C ARG A 60 15.83 -9.22 -2.60
N ARG A 61 16.55 -9.75 -3.57
CA ARG A 61 17.38 -8.94 -4.46
C ARG A 61 16.57 -7.84 -5.16
N ALA A 62 15.38 -8.18 -5.61
CA ALA A 62 14.39 -7.22 -6.11
C ALA A 62 13.28 -7.08 -5.06
N THR A 63 13.11 -5.89 -4.50
CA THR A 63 12.10 -5.61 -3.47
C THR A 63 11.50 -4.23 -3.68
N VAL A 64 10.17 -4.16 -3.70
CA VAL A 64 9.45 -2.89 -3.60
C VAL A 64 8.61 -2.89 -2.34
N ILE A 65 8.70 -1.81 -1.56
CA ILE A 65 7.88 -1.60 -0.35
C ILE A 65 6.94 -0.43 -0.62
N ALA A 66 5.63 -0.66 -0.57
CA ALA A 66 4.62 0.39 -0.62
C ALA A 66 4.10 0.68 0.79
N ILE A 67 4.16 1.95 1.19
CA ILE A 67 3.88 2.40 2.55
C ILE A 67 2.74 3.43 2.50
N ASP A 68 1.65 3.17 3.24
CA ASP A 68 0.54 4.11 3.44
C ASP A 68 0.91 5.11 4.55
N ALA A 69 1.88 5.96 4.25
CA ALA A 69 2.27 7.09 5.10
C ALA A 69 3.13 8.07 4.31
N PRO A 70 3.17 9.36 4.70
CA PRO A 70 4.11 10.33 4.16
C PRO A 70 5.56 9.93 4.42
N LEU A 71 6.34 9.77 3.35
CA LEU A 71 7.77 9.43 3.43
C LEU A 71 8.68 10.65 3.36
N ILE A 72 8.16 11.76 2.81
CA ILE A 72 8.86 13.05 2.70
C ILE A 72 7.91 14.13 3.20
N ILE A 73 8.29 14.85 4.26
CA ILE A 73 7.60 16.02 4.80
C ILE A 73 8.66 17.09 5.04
N VAL A 74 8.58 18.19 4.30
CA VAL A 74 9.49 19.35 4.41
C VAL A 74 8.76 20.63 4.83
N ASN A 75 7.46 20.69 4.64
CA ASN A 75 6.63 21.84 4.99
C ASN A 75 6.40 21.93 6.51
N VAL A 76 6.54 23.14 7.05
CA VAL A 76 6.28 23.39 8.48
C VAL A 76 4.79 23.39 8.79
N SER A 77 3.96 23.91 7.88
CA SER A 77 2.50 24.00 8.03
C SER A 77 1.78 23.82 6.69
N GLY A 78 0.46 23.68 6.72
CA GLY A 78 -0.35 23.46 5.51
C GLY A 78 -0.22 22.05 4.97
N GLN A 79 -0.75 21.82 3.79
CA GLN A 79 -0.66 20.56 3.05
C GLN A 79 0.60 20.51 2.19
N ARG A 80 1.14 19.31 1.97
CA ARG A 80 2.13 19.09 0.90
C ARG A 80 1.48 19.29 -0.47
N PRO A 81 2.22 19.71 -1.51
CA PRO A 81 1.67 19.88 -2.87
C PRO A 81 0.95 18.61 -3.39
N CYS A 82 1.50 17.43 -3.14
CA CYS A 82 0.88 16.16 -3.53
C CYS A 82 -0.48 15.93 -2.85
N GLU A 83 -0.64 16.30 -1.58
CA GLU A 83 -1.91 16.17 -0.84
C GLU A 83 -2.98 17.12 -1.39
N THR A 84 -2.59 18.35 -1.72
CA THR A 84 -3.47 19.32 -2.37
C THR A 84 -3.95 18.80 -3.71
N GLU A 85 -3.05 18.23 -4.51
CA GLU A 85 -3.40 17.68 -5.83
C GLU A 85 -4.26 16.41 -5.72
N ILE A 86 -4.02 15.53 -4.73
CA ILE A 86 -4.92 14.41 -4.40
C ILE A 86 -6.31 14.95 -4.03
N GLY A 87 -6.40 15.99 -3.22
CA GLY A 87 -7.67 16.64 -2.86
C GLY A 87 -8.41 17.18 -4.08
N ARG A 88 -7.69 17.80 -5.01
CA ARG A 88 -8.26 18.33 -6.26
C ARG A 88 -8.80 17.22 -7.17
N ARG A 89 -8.06 16.11 -7.33
CA ARG A 89 -8.43 15.01 -8.24
C ARG A 89 -9.46 14.05 -7.66
N PHE A 90 -9.37 13.77 -6.36
CA PHE A 90 -10.14 12.69 -5.71
C PHE A 90 -11.06 13.17 -4.59
N GLY A 91 -11.12 14.48 -4.32
CA GLY A 91 -12.00 15.05 -3.29
C GLY A 91 -13.48 14.76 -3.56
N GLY A 92 -13.92 14.82 -4.82
CA GLY A 92 -15.27 14.44 -5.23
C GLY A 92 -15.62 12.97 -4.97
N ASN A 93 -14.60 12.11 -4.87
CA ASN A 93 -14.74 10.69 -4.52
C ASN A 93 -14.64 10.44 -3.01
N HIS A 94 -14.53 11.49 -2.17
CA HIS A 94 -14.24 11.44 -0.73
C HIS A 94 -12.85 10.85 -0.38
N ALA A 95 -11.88 10.92 -1.29
CA ALA A 95 -10.54 10.38 -1.14
C ALA A 95 -9.45 11.48 -1.04
N SER A 96 -9.78 12.62 -0.42
CA SER A 96 -8.78 13.66 -0.11
C SER A 96 -7.74 13.14 0.89
N ALA A 97 -6.48 13.52 0.69
CA ALA A 97 -5.41 13.19 1.62
C ALA A 97 -5.54 13.99 2.93
N HIS A 98 -5.07 13.40 4.02
CA HIS A 98 -4.89 14.10 5.28
C HIS A 98 -3.71 15.07 5.17
N THR A 99 -3.81 16.19 5.85
CA THR A 99 -2.71 17.17 5.93
C THR A 99 -1.54 16.62 6.71
N SER A 100 -0.34 16.66 6.12
CA SER A 100 0.91 16.29 6.77
C SER A 100 1.88 17.47 6.77
N ASN A 101 2.37 17.84 7.95
CA ASN A 101 3.39 18.86 8.12
C ASN A 101 4.12 18.70 9.46
N LEU A 102 5.24 19.39 9.62
CA LEU A 102 6.08 19.26 10.81
C LEU A 102 5.45 19.88 12.08
N ALA A 103 4.51 20.81 11.95
CA ALA A 103 3.79 21.35 13.10
C ALA A 103 2.78 20.33 13.68
N LEU A 104 2.13 19.53 12.82
CA LEU A 104 1.21 18.47 13.24
C LEU A 104 1.96 17.21 13.66
N PHE A 105 3.08 16.90 12.99
CA PHE A 105 3.90 15.71 13.19
C PHE A 105 5.37 16.14 13.29
N PRO A 106 5.85 16.57 14.47
CA PRO A 106 7.25 16.99 14.63
C PRO A 106 8.27 15.87 14.34
N ASP A 107 7.89 14.63 14.55
CA ASP A 107 8.70 13.45 14.27
C ASP A 107 7.84 12.37 13.56
N PRO A 108 7.61 12.53 12.24
CA PRO A 108 6.66 11.69 11.52
C PRO A 108 7.22 10.28 11.29
N GLY A 109 6.48 9.26 11.74
CA GLY A 109 6.89 7.85 11.66
C GLY A 109 7.21 7.37 10.25
N GLY A 110 6.49 7.83 9.22
CA GLY A 110 6.80 7.49 7.83
C GLY A 110 8.16 8.03 7.37
N VAL A 111 8.51 9.25 7.76
CA VAL A 111 9.82 9.86 7.45
C VAL A 111 10.95 9.14 8.18
N ARG A 112 10.76 8.74 9.46
CA ARG A 112 11.75 7.94 10.19
C ARG A 112 11.95 6.58 9.53
N LEU A 113 10.87 5.87 9.22
CA LEU A 113 10.93 4.59 8.53
C LEU A 113 11.63 4.70 7.16
N ALA A 114 11.31 5.75 6.39
CA ALA A 114 11.99 6.00 5.12
C ALA A 114 13.50 6.17 5.29
N ARG A 115 13.93 6.94 6.30
CA ARG A 115 15.37 7.11 6.62
C ARG A 115 16.04 5.79 6.96
N ALA A 116 15.44 4.98 7.83
CA ALA A 116 15.97 3.66 8.19
C ALA A 116 16.03 2.71 6.99
N LEU A 117 15.08 2.80 6.06
CA LEU A 117 15.10 2.02 4.82
C LEU A 117 16.19 2.50 3.84
N LEU A 118 16.45 3.81 3.74
CA LEU A 118 17.58 4.35 2.98
C LEU A 118 18.91 3.77 3.47
N GLU A 119 19.13 3.68 4.79
CA GLU A 119 20.32 3.07 5.38
C GLU A 119 20.45 1.58 5.04
N LYS A 120 19.35 0.90 4.70
CA LYS A 120 19.32 -0.51 4.26
C LYS A 120 19.39 -0.67 2.73
N GLY A 121 19.67 0.44 2.02
CA GLY A 121 19.86 0.46 0.57
C GLY A 121 18.55 0.48 -0.24
N PHE A 122 17.44 0.85 0.37
CA PHE A 122 16.23 1.19 -0.39
C PHE A 122 16.33 2.60 -0.94
N GLU A 123 15.69 2.86 -2.07
CA GLU A 123 15.65 4.17 -2.70
C GLU A 123 14.20 4.58 -2.98
N HIS A 124 13.94 5.89 -3.06
CA HIS A 124 12.69 6.39 -3.63
C HIS A 124 12.65 6.12 -5.14
N PRO A 125 11.46 5.98 -5.76
CA PRO A 125 11.34 5.77 -7.20
C PRO A 125 11.82 7.02 -7.94
N ARG A 126 12.48 6.81 -9.07
CA ARG A 126 12.95 7.90 -9.97
C ARG A 126 11.99 8.03 -11.15
N GLU A 127 12.17 9.07 -11.97
CA GLU A 127 11.42 9.28 -13.22
C GLU A 127 11.51 8.08 -14.16
N SER A 128 12.66 7.41 -14.21
CA SER A 128 12.81 6.11 -14.86
C SER A 128 12.86 5.01 -13.81
N LEU A 129 11.88 4.10 -13.83
CA LEU A 129 11.96 2.90 -13.01
C LEU A 129 12.89 1.89 -13.68
N PRO A 130 13.68 1.15 -12.88
CA PRO A 130 14.45 0.05 -13.43
C PRO A 130 13.51 -1.00 -14.04
N ALA A 131 13.99 -1.71 -15.06
CA ALA A 131 13.26 -2.85 -15.61
C ALA A 131 13.04 -3.92 -14.53
N ALA A 132 11.97 -4.69 -14.68
CA ALA A 132 11.50 -5.66 -13.65
C ALA A 132 12.50 -6.77 -13.28
N ASP A 133 13.53 -6.98 -14.08
CA ASP A 133 14.61 -7.95 -13.85
C ASP A 133 15.82 -7.40 -13.07
N LEU A 134 15.83 -6.10 -12.75
CA LEU A 134 16.93 -5.47 -12.04
C LEU A 134 16.84 -5.70 -10.53
N ALA A 135 17.99 -5.78 -9.90
CA ALA A 135 18.15 -5.87 -8.45
C ALA A 135 17.93 -4.51 -7.80
N ALA A 136 16.68 -4.05 -7.77
CA ALA A 136 16.33 -2.77 -7.17
C ALA A 136 15.62 -2.99 -5.83
N LYS A 137 15.95 -2.15 -4.84
CA LYS A 137 15.24 -2.02 -3.57
C LYS A 137 14.57 -0.65 -3.55
N LEU A 138 13.26 -0.63 -3.74
CA LEU A 138 12.49 0.60 -3.80
C LEU A 138 11.52 0.70 -2.62
N MET A 139 11.34 1.91 -2.11
CA MET A 139 10.23 2.27 -1.22
C MET A 139 9.38 3.36 -1.87
N VAL A 140 8.06 3.25 -1.73
CA VAL A 140 7.14 4.20 -2.33
C VAL A 140 6.05 4.59 -1.36
N GLU A 141 5.72 5.89 -1.33
CA GLU A 141 4.53 6.38 -0.65
C GLU A 141 3.31 6.06 -1.51
N VAL A 142 2.32 5.42 -0.93
CA VAL A 142 1.03 5.16 -1.55
C VAL A 142 -0.10 5.70 -0.66
N TYR A 143 -1.26 5.90 -1.26
CA TYR A 143 -2.48 6.22 -0.53
C TYR A 143 -3.60 5.29 -1.01
N PRO A 144 -4.07 4.33 -0.19
CA PRO A 144 -5.03 3.32 -0.60
C PRO A 144 -6.34 3.87 -1.19
N HIS A 145 -6.93 4.92 -0.63
CA HIS A 145 -8.22 5.41 -1.09
C HIS A 145 -8.23 5.88 -2.57
N PRO A 146 -7.34 6.78 -3.04
CA PRO A 146 -7.24 7.11 -4.46
C PRO A 146 -6.92 5.90 -5.33
N ALA A 147 -6.05 5.00 -4.84
CA ALA A 147 -5.70 3.80 -5.55
C ALA A 147 -6.89 2.84 -5.72
N GLN A 148 -7.72 2.67 -4.68
CA GLN A 148 -8.97 1.90 -4.74
C GLN A 148 -9.97 2.52 -5.73
N ILE A 149 -10.13 3.85 -5.71
CA ILE A 149 -10.98 4.57 -6.69
C ILE A 149 -10.58 4.18 -8.11
N ARG A 150 -9.28 4.20 -8.42
CA ARG A 150 -8.75 3.92 -9.77
C ARG A 150 -8.84 2.44 -10.13
N LEU A 151 -8.38 1.54 -9.24
CA LEU A 151 -8.31 0.11 -9.54
C LEU A 151 -9.67 -0.59 -9.53
N PHE A 152 -10.60 -0.12 -8.71
CA PHE A 152 -11.91 -0.75 -8.56
C PHE A 152 -13.01 0.01 -9.30
N ASP A 153 -12.66 1.07 -10.06
CA ASP A 153 -13.61 1.97 -10.75
C ASP A 153 -14.75 2.46 -9.84
N LEU A 154 -14.36 2.99 -8.66
CA LEU A 154 -15.33 3.43 -7.66
C LEU A 154 -15.74 4.89 -7.90
N LYS A 155 -17.03 5.19 -7.69
CA LYS A 155 -17.51 6.58 -7.63
C LYS A 155 -17.13 7.27 -6.32
N THR A 156 -17.08 6.53 -5.22
CA THR A 156 -16.69 7.03 -3.88
C THR A 156 -15.94 5.93 -3.12
N ILE A 157 -15.19 6.34 -2.08
CA ILE A 157 -14.44 5.40 -1.22
C ILE A 157 -15.36 4.35 -0.58
N LEU A 158 -14.82 3.17 -0.35
CA LEU A 158 -15.44 2.13 0.48
C LEU A 158 -15.35 2.54 1.96
N LYS A 159 -16.48 2.66 2.65
CA LYS A 159 -16.54 3.18 4.04
C LYS A 159 -16.32 2.08 5.08
N TYR A 160 -15.23 1.32 4.98
CA TYR A 160 -14.91 0.23 5.93
C TYR A 160 -14.23 0.71 7.22
N LYS A 161 -13.61 1.89 7.23
CA LYS A 161 -12.90 2.45 8.42
C LYS A 161 -13.82 3.22 9.38
N LYS A 162 -14.95 3.78 8.91
CA LYS A 162 -15.84 4.66 9.70
C LYS A 162 -17.32 4.29 9.52
N GLY A 163 -18.11 4.52 10.56
CA GLY A 163 -19.57 4.30 10.54
C GLY A 163 -20.05 3.16 11.43
N ARG A 164 -21.30 2.75 11.26
CA ARG A 164 -21.90 1.65 12.01
C ARG A 164 -21.21 0.33 11.69
N VAL A 165 -21.03 -0.54 12.69
CA VAL A 165 -20.28 -1.81 12.54
C VAL A 165 -20.81 -2.69 11.40
N ALA A 166 -22.13 -2.82 11.26
CA ALA A 166 -22.72 -3.59 10.18
C ALA A 166 -22.34 -3.05 8.79
N SER A 167 -22.43 -1.71 8.60
CA SER A 167 -22.07 -1.06 7.34
C SER A 167 -20.55 -1.17 7.05
N ARG A 168 -19.71 -1.04 8.08
CA ARG A 168 -18.26 -1.24 7.95
C ARG A 168 -17.91 -2.65 7.52
N ARG A 169 -18.57 -3.67 8.11
CA ARG A 169 -18.34 -5.07 7.74
C ARG A 169 -18.76 -5.34 6.29
N ALA A 170 -19.91 -4.84 5.86
CA ALA A 170 -20.37 -4.99 4.47
C ALA A 170 -19.38 -4.32 3.49
N ALA A 171 -18.90 -3.11 3.82
CA ALA A 171 -17.91 -2.42 3.01
C ALA A 171 -16.53 -3.15 3.00
N LEU A 172 -16.16 -3.81 4.11
CA LEU A 172 -14.93 -4.58 4.21
C LEU A 172 -15.01 -5.89 3.41
N GLU A 173 -16.19 -6.53 3.35
CA GLU A 173 -16.47 -7.68 2.48
C GLU A 173 -16.36 -7.30 1.01
N ASP A 174 -16.95 -6.17 0.59
CA ASP A 174 -16.83 -5.65 -0.79
C ASP A 174 -15.36 -5.34 -1.10
N TYR A 175 -14.65 -4.68 -0.19
CA TYR A 175 -13.23 -4.40 -0.35
C TYR A 175 -12.40 -5.69 -0.53
N ARG A 176 -12.58 -6.67 0.35
CA ARG A 176 -11.89 -7.95 0.27
C ARG A 176 -12.13 -8.65 -1.07
N THR A 177 -13.38 -8.66 -1.54
CA THR A 177 -13.77 -9.28 -2.81
C THR A 177 -13.07 -8.59 -4.00
N ARG A 178 -13.06 -7.26 -4.03
CA ARG A 178 -12.38 -6.48 -5.08
C ARG A 178 -10.87 -6.64 -5.04
N LEU A 179 -10.29 -6.65 -3.83
CA LEU A 179 -8.86 -6.89 -3.66
C LEU A 179 -8.46 -8.27 -4.20
N LYS A 180 -9.21 -9.32 -3.85
CA LYS A 180 -8.95 -10.68 -4.36
C LYS A 180 -9.08 -10.73 -5.88
N ALA A 181 -10.13 -10.15 -6.45
CA ALA A 181 -10.29 -10.07 -7.91
C ALA A 181 -9.11 -9.35 -8.58
N SER A 182 -8.68 -8.21 -8.01
CA SER A 182 -7.53 -7.48 -8.55
C SER A 182 -6.21 -8.24 -8.41
N LEU A 183 -6.03 -9.04 -7.36
CA LEU A 183 -4.90 -9.95 -7.25
C LEU A 183 -4.95 -11.02 -8.35
N ASP A 184 -6.11 -11.65 -8.58
CA ASP A 184 -6.30 -12.69 -9.59
C ASP A 184 -6.01 -12.19 -11.00
N GLU A 185 -6.46 -10.97 -11.33
CA GLU A 185 -6.13 -10.28 -12.59
C GLU A 185 -4.63 -10.04 -12.80
N ASN A 186 -3.85 -10.04 -11.72
CA ASN A 186 -2.41 -9.89 -11.73
C ASN A 186 -1.64 -11.22 -11.57
N GLY A 187 -2.26 -12.36 -11.88
CA GLY A 187 -1.63 -13.66 -11.86
C GLY A 187 -1.48 -14.29 -10.47
N PHE A 188 -2.33 -13.88 -9.52
CA PHE A 188 -2.28 -14.40 -8.16
C PHE A 188 -2.63 -15.88 -8.10
N ARG A 189 -1.80 -16.65 -7.39
CA ARG A 189 -2.01 -18.06 -7.10
C ARG A 189 -2.40 -18.24 -5.63
N ASP A 190 -3.52 -18.88 -5.41
CA ASP A 190 -3.95 -19.22 -4.07
C ASP A 190 -3.02 -20.25 -3.41
N THR A 191 -2.66 -19.99 -2.19
CA THR A 191 -1.93 -20.85 -1.28
C THR A 191 -2.80 -21.20 -0.09
N GLY A 192 -2.41 -22.19 0.73
CA GLY A 192 -3.11 -22.46 1.98
C GLY A 192 -3.18 -21.23 2.91
N ILE A 193 -2.19 -20.33 2.81
CA ILE A 193 -2.14 -19.07 3.56
C ILE A 193 -3.22 -18.11 3.04
N SER A 194 -3.25 -17.85 1.73
CA SER A 194 -4.19 -16.90 1.12
C SER A 194 -5.62 -17.37 1.24
N ILE A 195 -5.89 -18.66 1.00
CA ILE A 195 -7.22 -19.24 1.17
C ILE A 195 -7.73 -19.00 2.59
N LYS A 196 -6.93 -19.31 3.61
CA LYS A 196 -7.28 -19.07 5.01
C LYS A 196 -7.49 -17.59 5.32
N PHE A 197 -6.63 -16.73 4.81
CA PHE A 197 -6.71 -15.29 5.04
C PHE A 197 -7.98 -14.67 4.44
N PHE A 198 -8.26 -14.97 3.16
CA PHE A 198 -9.44 -14.43 2.48
C PHE A 198 -10.75 -15.12 2.88
N ALA A 199 -10.73 -16.30 3.50
CA ALA A 199 -11.91 -16.97 4.05
C ALA A 199 -12.30 -16.49 5.47
N GLN A 200 -11.56 -15.53 6.06
CA GLN A 200 -11.85 -15.00 7.40
C GLN A 200 -13.30 -14.50 7.51
N PRO A 201 -14.10 -14.99 8.46
CA PRO A 201 -15.51 -14.59 8.60
C PRO A 201 -15.62 -13.19 9.23
N ILE A 202 -15.66 -12.14 8.42
CA ILE A 202 -15.72 -10.73 8.87
C ILE A 202 -16.91 -10.49 9.79
N GLY A 203 -18.03 -11.17 9.55
CA GLY A 203 -19.24 -11.07 10.39
C GLY A 203 -19.01 -11.39 11.86
N SER A 204 -18.05 -12.26 12.20
CA SER A 204 -17.70 -12.64 13.57
C SER A 204 -16.68 -11.72 14.22
N LEU A 205 -15.91 -10.94 13.44
CA LEU A 205 -14.86 -10.07 13.95
C LEU A 205 -15.43 -8.86 14.70
N LYS A 206 -14.85 -8.51 15.86
CA LYS A 206 -15.26 -7.37 16.69
C LYS A 206 -14.05 -6.59 17.21
N GLY A 207 -14.24 -5.32 17.50
CA GLY A 207 -13.25 -4.47 18.17
C GLY A 207 -11.88 -4.56 17.51
N LYS A 208 -10.88 -4.98 18.29
CA LYS A 208 -9.48 -5.07 17.87
C LYS A 208 -9.28 -6.05 16.70
N ALA A 209 -9.91 -7.23 16.74
CA ALA A 209 -9.76 -8.22 15.67
C ALA A 209 -10.29 -7.73 14.31
N LEU A 210 -11.38 -6.96 14.31
CA LEU A 210 -11.90 -6.33 13.08
C LEU A 210 -10.92 -5.27 12.55
N LYS A 211 -10.33 -4.46 13.45
CA LYS A 211 -9.34 -3.45 13.05
C LYS A 211 -8.05 -4.09 12.54
N GLU A 212 -7.55 -5.13 13.20
CA GLU A 212 -6.36 -5.85 12.75
C GLU A 212 -6.54 -6.46 11.36
N TYR A 213 -7.72 -7.05 11.08
CA TYR A 213 -8.00 -7.60 9.76
C TYR A 213 -8.13 -6.52 8.68
N GLU A 214 -8.71 -5.35 9.02
CA GLU A 214 -8.77 -4.17 8.16
C GLU A 214 -7.34 -3.71 7.77
N ASP A 215 -6.45 -3.53 8.77
CA ASP A 215 -5.06 -3.11 8.55
C ASP A 215 -4.27 -4.15 7.73
N GLN A 216 -4.54 -5.45 7.93
CA GLN A 216 -3.94 -6.52 7.14
C GLN A 216 -4.40 -6.50 5.68
N LEU A 217 -5.68 -6.22 5.41
CA LEU A 217 -6.18 -6.06 4.04
C LEU A 217 -5.56 -4.84 3.35
N ASP A 218 -5.43 -3.72 4.08
CA ASP A 218 -4.77 -2.52 3.55
C ASP A 218 -3.28 -2.79 3.25
N ALA A 219 -2.60 -3.54 4.09
CA ALA A 219 -1.22 -3.95 3.82
C ALA A 219 -1.11 -4.87 2.59
N VAL A 220 -2.02 -5.82 2.39
CA VAL A 220 -2.06 -6.64 1.16
C VAL A 220 -2.31 -5.77 -0.07
N PHE A 221 -3.18 -4.76 0.04
CA PHE A 221 -3.42 -3.82 -1.05
C PHE A 221 -2.18 -2.97 -1.36
N CYS A 222 -1.47 -2.47 -0.36
CA CYS A 222 -0.19 -1.80 -0.55
C CYS A 222 0.84 -2.73 -1.24
N ALA A 223 0.93 -4.00 -0.85
CA ALA A 223 1.80 -4.97 -1.50
C ALA A 223 1.42 -5.20 -2.98
N LEU A 224 0.11 -5.21 -3.31
CA LEU A 224 -0.35 -5.24 -4.69
C LEU A 224 0.07 -3.98 -5.47
N LEU A 225 0.02 -2.78 -4.85
CA LEU A 225 0.50 -1.55 -5.48
C LEU A 225 2.00 -1.60 -5.75
N ALA A 226 2.79 -2.15 -4.82
CA ALA A 226 4.22 -2.38 -5.00
C ALA A 226 4.51 -3.31 -6.20
N PHE A 227 3.78 -4.45 -6.29
CA PHE A 227 3.88 -5.37 -7.42
C PHE A 227 3.50 -4.70 -8.76
N ARG A 228 2.41 -3.92 -8.77
CA ARG A 228 1.97 -3.25 -10.00
C ARG A 228 2.96 -2.19 -10.47
N LEU A 229 3.53 -1.41 -9.55
CA LEU A 229 4.56 -0.43 -9.89
C LEU A 229 5.80 -1.12 -10.47
N TRP A 230 6.22 -2.24 -9.87
CA TRP A 230 7.33 -3.04 -10.38
C TRP A 230 7.06 -3.59 -11.78
N THR A 231 5.87 -4.15 -11.98
CA THR A 231 5.53 -4.87 -13.22
C THR A 231 5.24 -3.95 -14.39
N TYR A 232 4.55 -2.83 -14.13
CA TYR A 232 4.03 -1.96 -15.18
C TYR A 232 4.69 -0.58 -15.22
N GLY A 233 5.50 -0.25 -14.22
CA GLY A 233 6.15 1.04 -14.12
C GLY A 233 5.18 2.21 -14.19
N TRP A 234 5.65 3.30 -14.78
CA TRP A 234 4.85 4.52 -14.99
C TRP A 234 3.80 4.40 -16.11
N ASP A 235 3.81 3.31 -16.88
CA ASP A 235 2.74 3.05 -17.87
C ASP A 235 1.37 2.85 -17.22
N ARG A 236 1.34 2.33 -15.97
CA ARG A 236 0.12 2.08 -15.20
C ARG A 236 0.14 2.67 -13.79
N SER A 237 1.04 3.60 -13.54
CA SER A 237 1.11 4.38 -12.31
C SER A 237 1.53 5.80 -12.61
N GLU A 238 1.22 6.73 -11.72
CA GLU A 238 1.70 8.11 -11.78
C GLU A 238 2.22 8.53 -10.40
N MET A 239 3.25 9.37 -10.39
CA MET A 239 3.71 10.07 -9.20
C MET A 239 3.00 11.43 -9.14
N ILE A 240 2.25 11.66 -8.09
CA ILE A 240 1.63 12.97 -7.81
C ILE A 240 2.51 13.67 -6.80
N GLY A 241 3.08 14.81 -7.17
CA GLY A 241 4.15 15.48 -6.41
C GLY A 241 5.54 15.12 -6.92
N ASP A 242 6.54 15.33 -6.08
CA ASP A 242 7.96 15.15 -6.42
C ASP A 242 8.79 14.66 -5.22
N LEU A 243 10.07 14.38 -5.46
CA LEU A 243 11.01 13.92 -4.42
C LEU A 243 11.52 15.06 -3.52
N GLU A 244 11.24 16.32 -3.83
CA GLU A 244 11.66 17.49 -3.03
C GLU A 244 10.63 17.85 -1.98
N ALA A 245 9.34 17.89 -2.37
CA ALA A 245 8.24 18.33 -1.51
C ALA A 245 7.32 17.18 -1.03
N GLY A 246 7.59 15.96 -1.45
CA GLY A 246 6.81 14.77 -1.16
C GLY A 246 5.87 14.37 -2.31
N TYR A 247 5.64 13.09 -2.42
CA TYR A 247 4.87 12.49 -3.51
C TYR A 247 3.93 11.41 -3.01
N ILE A 248 2.95 11.04 -3.84
CA ILE A 248 2.08 9.88 -3.65
C ILE A 248 1.99 9.14 -4.99
N VAL A 249 2.29 7.83 -4.99
CA VAL A 249 2.12 6.98 -6.17
C VAL A 249 0.69 6.46 -6.22
N VAL A 250 0.02 6.68 -7.37
CA VAL A 250 -1.35 6.25 -7.61
C VAL A 250 -1.42 5.48 -8.92
N PRO A 251 -2.16 4.36 -9.00
CA PRO A 251 -2.42 3.69 -10.27
C PRO A 251 -3.12 4.63 -11.27
N THR A 252 -2.81 4.51 -12.56
CA THR A 252 -3.61 5.14 -13.62
C THR A 252 -4.89 4.35 -13.86
N ALA A 253 -5.94 5.01 -14.36
CA ALA A 253 -7.16 4.32 -14.73
C ALA A 253 -6.89 3.28 -15.85
N PRO A 254 -7.60 2.15 -15.89
CA PRO A 254 -7.51 1.22 -17.01
C PRO A 254 -7.74 1.93 -18.33
N ARG A 255 -6.93 1.60 -19.36
CA ARG A 255 -7.15 2.14 -20.72
C ARG A 255 -8.52 1.67 -21.21
N GLY A 256 -9.46 2.57 -21.39
CA GLY A 256 -10.85 2.30 -21.82
C GLY A 256 -11.91 2.98 -20.95
N SER A 257 -11.61 3.41 -19.73
CA SER A 257 -12.56 4.13 -18.90
C SER A 257 -12.63 5.63 -19.19
N GLN A 258 -11.72 6.18 -19.99
CA GLN A 258 -11.71 7.60 -20.36
C GLN A 258 -12.56 7.93 -21.60
N GLU A 259 -12.83 6.98 -22.51
CA GLU A 259 -13.61 7.21 -23.72
C GLU A 259 -15.13 7.25 -23.49
N ALA A 260 -15.61 6.83 -22.33
CA ALA A 260 -17.05 6.80 -22.01
C ALA A 260 -17.56 8.05 -21.27
N ARG A 261 -16.73 9.09 -21.10
CA ARG A 261 -17.08 10.29 -20.30
C ARG A 261 -16.94 11.63 -21.05
N THR A 262 -16.98 11.60 -22.37
CA THR A 262 -17.14 12.82 -23.22
C THR A 262 -18.56 12.97 -23.74
#